data_5ae16308058ae72e8d4cb007b085ca35
#
_entry.id   5ae16308058ae72e8d4cb007b085ca35
#
_cell.length_a   1.000
_cell.length_b   1.000
_cell.length_c   1.000
_cell.angle_alpha   90.00
_cell.angle_beta   90.00
_cell.angle_gamma   90.00
#
_symmetry.space_group_name_H-M   'P 1'
#
loop_
_entity.id
_entity.type
_entity.pdbx_description
1 polymer ?
#
loop_
_entity_poly.entity_id
_entity_poly.type
_entity_poly.pdbx_seq_one_letter_code
_entity_poly.pdbx_strand_id
1 'polypeptide(L)'
;MEEVAFEYWLVAFDSTHHALRAEAELEGAGLDIDIRPTPKSVTAGCALSIDFFPQDFQRVQEVLTEKEIVIRGYFKPLDDRYESI
;
A
#
# COMPACT_ATOMS: atom_id res chain seq x y z
N MET A 1 7.55 3.71 18.92
CA MET A 1 7.26 3.47 18.44
C MET A 1 6.53 3.24 17.54
N GLU A 2 6.32 3.29 16.69
CA GLU A 2 5.63 3.14 15.89
C GLU A 2 5.22 1.99 15.56
N GLU A 3 5.12 1.26 16.03
CA GLU A 3 4.69 -0.02 15.95
C GLU A 3 3.33 -0.12 15.42
N VAL A 4 2.69 0.93 15.27
CA VAL A 4 1.41 0.91 14.65
C VAL A 4 1.41 0.22 13.33
N ALA A 5 2.53 0.25 12.65
CA ALA A 5 2.65 -0.36 11.34
C ALA A 5 2.38 -1.86 11.36
N PHE A 6 2.46 -2.47 12.51
CA PHE A 6 2.21 -3.90 12.58
C PHE A 6 0.82 -4.30 12.14
N GLU A 7 -0.13 -3.38 12.26
CA GLU A 7 -1.50 -3.72 11.95
C GLU A 7 -1.90 -3.38 10.55
N TYR A 8 -0.98 -2.81 9.76
CA TYR A 8 -1.28 -2.42 8.40
C TYR A 8 -0.43 -3.19 7.41
N TRP A 9 -1.06 -3.59 6.33
CA TRP A 9 -0.31 -4.07 5.17
C TRP A 9 -0.13 -2.88 4.27
N LEU A 10 0.71 -3.01 3.25
CA LEU A 10 0.90 -1.89 2.35
C LEU A 10 1.03 -2.32 0.91
N VAL A 11 0.74 -1.40 0.01
CA VAL A 11 0.97 -1.58 -1.41
C VAL A 11 1.94 -0.48 -1.84
N ALA A 12 2.99 -0.87 -2.55
CA ALA A 12 4.05 0.05 -2.93
C ALA A 12 3.95 0.38 -4.42
N PHE A 13 4.34 1.61 -4.76
CA PHE A 13 4.26 2.12 -6.13
C PHE A 13 5.61 2.66 -6.56
N ASP A 14 5.98 2.41 -7.83
CA ASP A 14 7.21 2.96 -8.37
C ASP A 14 7.04 4.43 -8.75
N SER A 15 5.82 4.86 -8.97
CA SER A 15 5.52 6.19 -9.48
C SER A 15 4.63 6.94 -8.51
N THR A 16 4.99 8.18 -8.21
CA THR A 16 4.16 9.06 -7.40
C THR A 16 2.78 9.25 -8.03
N HIS A 17 2.76 9.33 -9.36
CA HIS A 17 1.49 9.49 -10.08
C HIS A 17 0.56 8.32 -9.81
N HIS A 18 1.07 7.10 -9.88
CA HIS A 18 0.25 5.92 -9.63
C HIS A 18 -0.21 5.86 -8.18
N ALA A 19 0.66 6.25 -7.25
CA ALA A 19 0.31 6.24 -5.85
C ALA A 19 -0.82 7.22 -5.55
N LEU A 20 -0.75 8.42 -6.11
CA LEU A 20 -1.77 9.43 -5.87
C LEU A 20 -3.09 9.03 -6.51
N ARG A 21 -3.03 8.41 -7.68
CA ARG A 21 -4.25 7.94 -8.32
C ARG A 21 -4.88 6.83 -7.51
N ALA A 22 -4.05 5.92 -6.98
CA ALA A 22 -4.55 4.84 -6.15
C ALA A 22 -5.20 5.39 -4.88
N GLU A 23 -4.60 6.40 -4.28
CA GLU A 23 -5.17 7.01 -3.09
C GLU A 23 -6.57 7.53 -3.38
N ALA A 24 -6.73 8.25 -4.47
CA ALA A 24 -8.04 8.81 -4.81
C ALA A 24 -9.07 7.71 -5.04
N GLU A 25 -8.69 6.64 -5.74
CA GLU A 25 -9.63 5.57 -6.04
C GLU A 25 -10.01 4.77 -4.81
N LEU A 26 -9.04 4.50 -3.95
CA LEU A 26 -9.32 3.72 -2.74
C LEU A 26 -10.17 4.52 -1.77
N GLU A 27 -9.90 5.81 -1.63
CA GLU A 27 -10.73 6.66 -0.78
C GLU A 27 -12.12 6.78 -1.35
N GLY A 28 -12.22 6.88 -2.67
CA GLY A 28 -13.52 6.93 -3.32
C GLY A 28 -14.33 5.67 -3.12
N ALA A 29 -13.66 4.54 -2.89
CA ALA A 29 -14.33 3.28 -2.62
C ALA A 29 -14.70 3.12 -1.14
N GLY A 30 -14.40 4.13 -0.32
CA GLY A 30 -14.76 4.08 1.09
C GLY A 30 -13.77 3.37 1.96
N LEU A 31 -12.57 3.10 1.45
CA LEU A 31 -11.57 2.39 2.22
C LEU A 31 -10.76 3.34 3.08
N ASP A 32 -10.35 2.85 4.24
CA ASP A 32 -9.56 3.62 5.19
C ASP A 32 -8.10 3.36 4.91
N ILE A 33 -7.43 4.32 4.30
CA ILE A 33 -6.04 4.17 3.86
C ILE A 33 -5.22 5.37 4.25
N ASP A 34 -3.90 5.21 4.16
CA ASP A 34 -2.99 6.30 4.48
C ASP A 34 -1.79 6.20 3.55
N ILE A 35 -1.46 7.30 2.88
CA ILE A 35 -0.33 7.33 1.95
C ILE A 35 0.90 7.87 2.67
N ARG A 36 2.06 7.27 2.40
CA ARG A 36 3.29 7.69 3.04
C ARG A 36 4.50 7.22 2.23
N PRO A 37 5.69 7.75 2.54
CA PRO A 37 6.90 7.28 1.86
C PRO A 37 7.12 5.80 2.10
N THR A 38 7.61 5.10 1.08
CA THR A 38 7.83 3.67 1.17
C THR A 38 8.97 3.36 2.13
N PRO A 39 8.78 2.45 3.08
CA PRO A 39 9.86 2.05 3.97
C PRO A 39 11.00 1.42 3.18
N LYS A 40 12.22 1.67 3.59
CA LYS A 40 13.39 1.13 2.90
C LYS A 40 13.41 -0.38 2.93
N SER A 41 12.84 -0.98 3.96
CA SER A 41 12.82 -2.44 4.08
C SER A 41 11.90 -3.08 3.06
N VAL A 42 11.05 -2.30 2.38
CA VAL A 42 10.17 -2.85 1.36
C VAL A 42 10.94 -3.01 0.07
N THR A 43 11.44 -1.90 -0.46
CA THR A 43 12.23 -1.95 -1.67
C THR A 43 12.82 -0.58 -1.95
N ALA A 44 14.06 -0.57 -2.37
CA ALA A 44 14.72 0.67 -2.73
C ALA A 44 14.10 1.19 -4.03
N GLY A 45 13.91 2.49 -4.11
CA GLY A 45 13.44 3.09 -5.35
C GLY A 45 11.95 3.29 -5.45
N CYS A 46 11.17 2.70 -4.55
CA CYS A 46 9.74 2.97 -4.55
C CYS A 46 9.49 4.36 -3.98
N ALA A 47 8.58 5.09 -4.62
CA ALA A 47 8.32 6.47 -4.23
C ALA A 47 7.40 6.54 -3.03
N LEU A 48 6.22 5.96 -3.14
CA LEU A 48 5.20 6.05 -2.11
C LEU A 48 4.51 4.72 -1.91
N SER A 49 3.91 4.55 -0.75
CA SER A 49 3.13 3.36 -0.41
C SER A 49 1.82 3.79 0.21
N ILE A 50 0.86 2.88 0.20
CA ILE A 50 -0.42 3.10 0.85
C ILE A 50 -0.61 2.01 1.88
N ASP A 51 -0.86 2.42 3.13
CA ASP A 51 -1.19 1.49 4.21
C ASP A 51 -2.68 1.21 4.17
N PHE A 52 -3.06 -0.04 4.43
CA PHE A 52 -4.46 -0.42 4.49
C PHE A 52 -4.61 -1.53 5.51
N PHE A 53 -5.84 -1.74 5.97
CA PHE A 53 -6.10 -2.82 6.90
C PHE A 53 -6.07 -4.16 6.18
N PRO A 54 -5.48 -5.19 6.80
CA PRO A 54 -5.41 -6.51 6.14
C PRO A 54 -6.77 -7.04 5.71
N GLN A 55 -7.81 -6.74 6.47
CA GLN A 55 -9.16 -7.20 6.14
C GLN A 55 -9.67 -6.60 4.85
N ASP A 56 -9.08 -5.50 4.40
CA ASP A 56 -9.48 -4.82 3.17
C ASP A 56 -8.63 -5.24 1.98
N PHE A 57 -7.71 -6.18 2.16
CA PHE A 57 -6.75 -6.55 1.13
C PHE A 57 -7.43 -6.92 -0.18
N GLN A 58 -8.45 -7.78 -0.10
CA GLN A 58 -9.14 -8.21 -1.32
C GLN A 58 -9.80 -7.03 -2.03
N ARG A 59 -10.41 -6.15 -1.25
CA ARG A 59 -11.07 -4.99 -1.83
C ARG A 59 -10.06 -4.04 -2.47
N VAL A 60 -8.91 -3.85 -1.81
CA VAL A 60 -7.85 -3.03 -2.36
C VAL A 60 -7.38 -3.59 -3.70
N GLN A 61 -7.18 -4.91 -3.75
CA GLN A 61 -6.75 -5.55 -5.00
C GLN A 61 -7.78 -5.34 -6.10
N GLU A 62 -9.06 -5.48 -5.76
CA GLU A 62 -10.13 -5.32 -6.75
C GLU A 62 -10.13 -3.93 -7.34
N VAL A 63 -10.03 -2.91 -6.49
CA VAL A 63 -10.08 -1.54 -6.95
C VAL A 63 -8.88 -1.24 -7.85
N LEU A 64 -7.68 -1.61 -7.41
CA LEU A 64 -6.48 -1.29 -8.17
C LEU A 64 -6.44 -2.02 -9.49
N THR A 65 -6.92 -3.28 -9.51
CA THR A 65 -6.97 -4.04 -10.75
C THR A 65 -8.00 -3.46 -11.70
N GLU A 66 -9.17 -3.13 -11.18
CA GLU A 66 -10.23 -2.59 -12.00
C GLU A 66 -9.85 -1.26 -12.64
N LYS A 67 -9.14 -0.43 -11.88
CA LYS A 67 -8.73 0.88 -12.39
C LYS A 67 -7.40 0.80 -13.13
N GLU A 68 -6.84 -0.39 -13.27
CA GLU A 68 -5.60 -0.62 -14.02
C GLU A 68 -4.46 0.23 -13.51
N ILE A 69 -4.33 0.31 -12.19
CA ILE A 69 -3.26 1.07 -11.57
C ILE A 69 -2.06 0.14 -11.38
N VAL A 70 -0.91 0.56 -11.90
CA VAL A 70 0.31 -0.23 -11.80
C VAL A 70 0.87 -0.13 -10.40
N ILE A 71 1.20 -1.28 -9.80
CA ILE A 71 1.79 -1.33 -8.48
C ILE A 71 3.11 -2.06 -8.52
N ARG A 72 3.94 -1.84 -7.49
CA ARG A 72 5.18 -2.58 -7.32
C ARG A 72 4.90 -3.92 -6.67
N GLY A 73 4.05 -3.94 -5.66
CA GLY A 73 3.71 -5.16 -4.96
C GLY A 73 2.99 -4.88 -3.67
N TYR A 74 2.48 -5.94 -3.07
CA TYR A 74 1.82 -5.88 -1.77
C TYR A 74 2.76 -6.47 -0.72
N PHE A 75 2.75 -5.89 0.47
CA PHE A 75 3.67 -6.30 1.54
C PHE A 75 2.93 -6.33 2.87
N LYS A 76 3.36 -7.22 3.74
CA LYS A 76 2.81 -7.31 5.08
C LYS A 76 3.95 -7.28 6.10
N PRO A 77 3.69 -6.78 7.30
CA PRO A 77 4.75 -6.73 8.32
C PRO A 77 5.09 -8.13 8.82
N LEU A 78 6.37 -8.37 9.04
CA LEU A 78 6.86 -9.62 9.58
C LEU A 78 8.00 -9.27 10.51
N ASP A 79 7.77 -9.40 11.81
CA ASP A 79 8.74 -8.97 12.82
C ASP A 79 9.01 -7.48 12.65
N ASP A 80 10.23 -7.09 12.34
CA ASP A 80 10.57 -5.67 12.21
C ASP A 80 10.76 -5.24 10.76
N ARG A 81 10.23 -6.02 9.82
CA ARG A 81 10.38 -5.71 8.40
C ARG A 81 9.11 -6.09 7.65
N TYR A 82 9.11 -5.84 6.36
CA TYR A 82 7.98 -6.19 5.50
C TYR A 82 8.34 -7.36 4.60
N GLU A 83 7.34 -8.19 4.33
CA GLU A 83 7.50 -9.36 3.49
C GLU A 83 6.54 -9.27 2.32
N SER A 84 7.00 -9.64 1.13
CA SER A 84 6.15 -9.64 -0.06
C SER A 84 5.06 -10.68 0.09
N ILE A 85 3.86 -10.30 -0.30
CA ILE A 85 2.72 -11.21 -0.25
C ILE A 85 2.64 -12.01 -1.54
#